data_cf9f560d7b51d26f4f62a279c418c12e
#
_entry.id   cf9f560d7b51d26f4f62a279c418c12e
#
_cell.length_a   1.000
_cell.length_b   1.000
_cell.length_c   1.000
_cell.angle_alpha   90.00
_cell.angle_beta   90.00
_cell.angle_gamma   90.00
#
_symmetry.space_group_name_H-M   'P 1'
#
loop_
_entity.id
_entity.type
_entity.pdbx_description
1 polymer ?
#
loop_
_entity_poly.entity_id
_entity_poly.type
_entity_poly.pdbx_seq_one_letter_code
_entity_poly.pdbx_strand_id
1 'polypeptide(L)'
;MPNWTAMHNDFIHDVESYPNVFSAVIVHAASGTEWIFEVSDRVNQSRQLLNFIHALSQHPSNRMVGYNNVGYDYPLLHALLRFDSFTATDAYQISIGIIETPWNDRFKNNVWASDMIVPQVDLFKIHHFDNVNRMTSLKQIEIALQLPHVADLPFPPGTVLSDDQIPQLLAYNRHDVAATLQFYRQSAIALAFRDEMSAALDQDLTNASDSSIGSKVFISRLNAAQPGICGKSGSWRQTPRARIPLADCIFPYVQFQTPEFTRMVLFLQD
;
A
#
# COMPACT_ATOMS: atom_id res chain seq x y z
N MET A 1 20.79 -10.33 6.16
CA MET A 1 20.18 -8.99 6.29
C MET A 1 19.57 -8.64 4.96
N PRO A 2 18.34 -8.10 4.90
CA PRO A 2 17.77 -7.61 3.64
C PRO A 2 18.68 -6.54 3.05
N ASN A 3 18.93 -6.59 1.75
CA ASN A 3 19.72 -5.56 1.08
C ASN A 3 18.77 -4.46 0.58
N TRP A 4 18.46 -3.49 1.42
CA TRP A 4 17.54 -2.38 1.14
C TRP A 4 18.04 -1.42 0.05
N THR A 5 19.32 -1.51 -0.33
CA THR A 5 19.91 -0.66 -1.40
C THR A 5 19.95 -1.36 -2.76
N ALA A 6 19.44 -2.60 -2.86
CA ALA A 6 19.36 -3.30 -4.13
C ALA A 6 18.36 -2.60 -5.06
N MET A 7 18.68 -2.48 -6.34
CA MET A 7 17.70 -2.08 -7.35
C MET A 7 16.55 -3.09 -7.34
N HIS A 8 15.35 -2.60 -7.03
CA HIS A 8 14.16 -3.43 -7.05
C HIS A 8 13.69 -3.67 -8.48
N ASN A 9 13.08 -4.81 -8.67
CA ASN A 9 12.47 -5.22 -9.93
C ASN A 9 10.96 -5.23 -9.73
N ASP A 10 10.29 -4.15 -10.13
CA ASP A 10 8.91 -3.87 -9.77
C ASP A 10 7.93 -4.30 -10.88
N PHE A 11 6.86 -4.98 -10.48
CA PHE A 11 5.78 -5.49 -11.32
C PHE A 11 4.46 -4.86 -10.91
N ILE A 12 3.97 -3.93 -11.73
CA ILE A 12 2.69 -3.26 -11.49
C ILE A 12 1.57 -4.23 -11.82
N HIS A 13 0.59 -4.38 -10.94
CA HIS A 13 -0.50 -5.33 -11.15
C HIS A 13 -1.84 -4.80 -10.65
N ASP A 14 -2.87 -5.37 -11.22
CA ASP A 14 -4.26 -5.21 -10.82
C ASP A 14 -5.05 -6.46 -11.19
N VAL A 15 -6.13 -6.75 -10.47
CA VAL A 15 -7.01 -7.90 -10.73
C VAL A 15 -8.47 -7.49 -10.76
N GLU A 16 -9.24 -8.15 -11.66
CA GLU A 16 -10.68 -8.00 -11.76
C GLU A 16 -11.37 -9.34 -11.53
N SER A 17 -12.43 -9.34 -10.74
CA SER A 17 -13.14 -10.57 -10.37
C SER A 17 -14.64 -10.42 -10.53
N TYR A 18 -15.19 -11.18 -11.46
CA TYR A 18 -16.62 -11.32 -11.76
C TYR A 18 -17.06 -12.78 -11.59
N PRO A 19 -18.36 -13.08 -11.48
CA PRO A 19 -18.84 -14.45 -11.21
C PRO A 19 -18.28 -15.53 -12.12
N ASN A 20 -18.04 -15.19 -13.39
CA ASN A 20 -17.57 -16.11 -14.42
C ASN A 20 -16.29 -15.67 -15.14
N VAL A 21 -15.66 -14.59 -14.69
CA VAL A 21 -14.39 -14.09 -15.24
C VAL A 21 -13.50 -13.56 -14.13
N PHE A 22 -12.26 -14.02 -14.12
CA PHE A 22 -11.18 -13.41 -13.35
C PHE A 22 -10.09 -12.98 -14.32
N SER A 23 -9.53 -11.79 -14.13
CA SER A 23 -8.37 -11.33 -14.88
C SER A 23 -7.30 -10.80 -13.95
N ALA A 24 -6.05 -10.99 -14.36
CA ALA A 24 -4.89 -10.34 -13.74
C ALA A 24 -4.02 -9.76 -14.85
N VAL A 25 -3.69 -8.48 -14.72
CA VAL A 25 -2.76 -7.80 -15.61
C VAL A 25 -1.53 -7.42 -14.82
N ILE A 26 -0.35 -7.73 -15.35
CA ILE A 26 0.93 -7.46 -14.70
C ILE A 26 1.86 -6.81 -15.71
N VAL A 27 2.49 -5.69 -15.34
CA VAL A 27 3.44 -4.96 -16.19
C VAL A 27 4.76 -4.78 -15.46
N HIS A 28 5.84 -5.21 -16.07
CA HIS A 28 7.17 -4.92 -15.55
C HIS A 28 7.50 -3.44 -15.72
N ALA A 29 7.71 -2.73 -14.63
CA ALA A 29 7.81 -1.26 -14.60
C ALA A 29 8.92 -0.69 -15.48
N ALA A 30 10.06 -1.38 -15.56
CA ALA A 30 11.24 -0.92 -16.30
C ALA A 30 11.17 -1.21 -17.81
N SER A 31 10.74 -2.43 -18.20
CA SER A 31 10.70 -2.82 -19.63
C SER A 31 9.38 -2.54 -20.32
N GLY A 32 8.29 -2.37 -19.55
CA GLY A 32 6.93 -2.29 -20.09
C GLY A 32 6.40 -3.63 -20.59
N THR A 33 7.08 -4.75 -20.33
CA THR A 33 6.59 -6.07 -20.70
C THR A 33 5.31 -6.36 -19.92
N GLU A 34 4.28 -6.77 -20.64
CA GLU A 34 2.93 -7.00 -20.11
C GLU A 34 2.59 -8.49 -20.15
N TRP A 35 1.93 -8.98 -19.10
CA TRP A 35 1.31 -10.30 -19.02
C TRP A 35 -0.15 -10.11 -18.65
N ILE A 36 -1.03 -10.79 -19.38
CA ILE A 36 -2.46 -10.80 -19.16
C ILE A 36 -2.87 -12.23 -18.93
N PHE A 37 -3.57 -12.48 -17.84
CA PHE A 37 -4.10 -13.78 -17.48
C PHE A 37 -5.63 -13.69 -17.40
N GLU A 38 -6.30 -14.58 -18.10
CA GLU A 38 -7.74 -14.71 -18.08
C GLU A 38 -8.12 -16.09 -17.52
N VAL A 39 -9.10 -16.11 -16.64
CA VAL A 39 -9.76 -17.34 -16.15
C VAL A 39 -11.25 -17.16 -16.36
N SER A 40 -11.79 -17.90 -17.33
CA SER A 40 -13.19 -17.87 -17.73
C SER A 40 -13.57 -19.23 -18.32
N ASP A 41 -14.82 -19.38 -18.75
CA ASP A 41 -15.28 -20.61 -19.44
C ASP A 41 -14.56 -20.80 -20.79
N ARG A 42 -14.14 -19.72 -21.44
CA ARG A 42 -13.44 -19.80 -22.75
C ARG A 42 -11.94 -20.02 -22.62
N VAL A 43 -11.32 -19.57 -21.54
CA VAL A 43 -9.86 -19.64 -21.30
C VAL A 43 -9.60 -19.82 -19.81
N ASN A 44 -8.72 -20.75 -19.46
CA ASN A 44 -8.25 -20.90 -18.09
C ASN A 44 -6.73 -20.84 -18.02
N GLN A 45 -6.19 -19.68 -17.65
CA GLN A 45 -4.76 -19.43 -17.44
C GLN A 45 -4.38 -19.38 -15.95
N SER A 46 -5.20 -19.91 -15.06
CA SER A 46 -4.96 -19.88 -13.61
C SER A 46 -3.60 -20.48 -13.25
N ARG A 47 -3.23 -21.63 -13.81
CA ARG A 47 -1.94 -22.29 -13.57
C ARG A 47 -0.77 -21.42 -14.04
N GLN A 48 -0.90 -20.75 -15.18
CA GLN A 48 0.13 -19.86 -15.72
C GLN A 48 0.33 -18.67 -14.80
N LEU A 49 -0.74 -18.05 -14.27
CA LEU A 49 -0.67 -16.97 -13.29
C LEU A 49 0.02 -17.42 -11.99
N LEU A 50 -0.39 -18.57 -11.44
CA LEU A 50 0.20 -19.09 -10.21
C LEU A 50 1.70 -19.37 -10.39
N ASN A 51 2.08 -19.99 -11.51
CA ASN A 51 3.49 -20.23 -11.84
C ASN A 51 4.27 -18.92 -12.02
N PHE A 52 3.66 -17.89 -12.59
CA PHE A 52 4.27 -16.58 -12.74
C PHE A 52 4.55 -15.95 -11.38
N ILE A 53 3.59 -15.95 -10.46
CA ILE A 53 3.77 -15.43 -9.10
C ILE A 53 4.85 -16.22 -8.35
N HIS A 54 4.85 -17.54 -8.48
CA HIS A 54 5.92 -18.37 -7.91
C HIS A 54 7.30 -18.06 -8.52
N ALA A 55 7.38 -17.79 -9.81
CA ALA A 55 8.63 -17.38 -10.44
C ALA A 55 9.11 -16.02 -9.90
N LEU A 56 8.20 -15.06 -9.68
CA LEU A 56 8.55 -13.79 -9.04
C LEU A 56 9.11 -14.00 -7.64
N SER A 57 8.56 -14.91 -6.86
CA SER A 57 8.99 -15.17 -5.47
C SER A 57 10.43 -15.74 -5.37
N GLN A 58 11.00 -16.25 -6.46
CA GLN A 58 12.36 -16.80 -6.46
C GLN A 58 13.45 -15.73 -6.41
N HIS A 59 13.13 -14.47 -6.64
CA HIS A 59 14.07 -13.37 -6.63
C HIS A 59 13.68 -12.34 -5.58
N PRO A 60 14.48 -12.13 -4.53
CA PRO A 60 14.13 -11.25 -3.41
C PRO A 60 14.08 -9.76 -3.80
N SER A 61 14.61 -9.39 -4.98
CA SER A 61 14.50 -8.04 -5.52
C SER A 61 13.16 -7.77 -6.22
N ASN A 62 12.40 -8.82 -6.56
CA ASN A 62 11.10 -8.66 -7.19
C ASN A 62 10.07 -8.17 -6.17
N ARG A 63 9.29 -7.16 -6.56
CA ARG A 63 8.16 -6.66 -5.79
C ARG A 63 6.94 -6.53 -6.71
N MET A 64 5.77 -6.80 -6.15
CA MET A 64 4.50 -6.48 -6.81
C MET A 64 4.01 -5.13 -6.30
N VAL A 65 3.58 -4.26 -7.20
CA VAL A 65 3.16 -2.89 -6.92
C VAL A 65 1.71 -2.72 -7.38
N GLY A 66 0.87 -2.16 -6.53
CA GLY A 66 -0.51 -1.87 -6.89
C GLY A 66 -1.07 -0.66 -6.15
N TYR A 67 -2.36 -0.43 -6.35
CA TYR A 67 -3.13 0.59 -5.67
C TYR A 67 -4.17 -0.06 -4.76
N ASN A 68 -4.00 0.02 -3.45
CA ASN A 68 -4.77 -0.74 -2.45
C ASN A 68 -4.62 -2.28 -2.58
N ASN A 69 -3.56 -2.72 -3.23
CA ASN A 69 -3.30 -4.14 -3.49
C ASN A 69 -3.11 -4.96 -2.20
N VAL A 70 -2.55 -4.39 -1.15
CA VAL A 70 -2.43 -5.06 0.16
C VAL A 70 -3.80 -5.24 0.83
N GLY A 71 -4.77 -4.40 0.48
CA GLY A 71 -6.13 -4.49 1.01
C GLY A 71 -7.06 -5.43 0.23
N TYR A 72 -6.74 -5.74 -1.04
CA TYR A 72 -7.64 -6.53 -1.88
C TYR A 72 -6.92 -7.49 -2.83
N ASP A 73 -6.14 -6.98 -3.81
CA ASP A 73 -5.58 -7.79 -4.89
C ASP A 73 -4.68 -8.91 -4.38
N TYR A 74 -3.74 -8.55 -3.52
CA TYR A 74 -2.79 -9.52 -3.00
C TYR A 74 -3.42 -10.54 -2.04
N PRO A 75 -4.29 -10.20 -1.10
CA PRO A 75 -5.07 -11.17 -0.34
C PRO A 75 -5.83 -12.16 -1.20
N LEU A 76 -6.45 -11.70 -2.30
CA LEU A 76 -7.12 -12.57 -3.26
C LEU A 76 -6.13 -13.50 -3.96
N LEU A 77 -5.06 -12.97 -4.55
CA LEU A 77 -4.01 -13.75 -5.20
C LEU A 77 -3.37 -14.74 -4.22
N HIS A 78 -3.05 -14.29 -3.00
CA HIS A 78 -2.44 -15.13 -1.98
C HIS A 78 -3.34 -16.31 -1.58
N ALA A 79 -4.64 -16.07 -1.44
CA ALA A 79 -5.61 -17.14 -1.18
C ALA A 79 -5.71 -18.14 -2.34
N LEU A 80 -5.50 -17.69 -3.58
CA LEU A 80 -5.52 -18.54 -4.78
C LEU A 80 -4.24 -19.40 -4.90
N LEU A 81 -3.12 -19.01 -4.28
CA LEU A 81 -1.86 -19.78 -4.30
C LEU A 81 -1.97 -21.18 -3.67
N ARG A 82 -3.02 -21.43 -2.89
CA ARG A 82 -3.28 -22.76 -2.30
C ARG A 82 -3.84 -23.79 -3.31
N PHE A 83 -4.22 -23.35 -4.51
CA PHE A 83 -4.73 -24.21 -5.56
C PHE A 83 -3.64 -24.52 -6.60
N ASP A 84 -3.71 -25.69 -7.23
CA ASP A 84 -2.89 -26.00 -8.41
C ASP A 84 -3.41 -25.27 -9.66
N SER A 85 -4.72 -25.05 -9.70
CA SER A 85 -5.46 -24.24 -10.65
C SER A 85 -6.79 -23.86 -10.03
N PHE A 86 -7.42 -22.77 -10.49
CA PHE A 86 -8.70 -22.31 -9.98
C PHE A 86 -9.63 -21.90 -11.13
N THR A 87 -10.91 -21.79 -10.83
CA THR A 87 -11.93 -21.25 -11.72
C THR A 87 -12.23 -19.80 -11.40
N ALA A 88 -12.90 -19.08 -12.32
CA ALA A 88 -13.38 -17.73 -12.06
C ALA A 88 -14.32 -17.69 -10.83
N THR A 89 -15.16 -18.71 -10.67
CA THR A 89 -16.06 -18.83 -9.51
C THR A 89 -15.28 -18.94 -8.20
N ASP A 90 -14.19 -19.72 -8.16
CA ASP A 90 -13.36 -19.81 -6.94
C ASP A 90 -12.77 -18.43 -6.57
N ALA A 91 -12.22 -17.71 -7.56
CA ALA A 91 -11.69 -16.38 -7.35
C ALA A 91 -12.78 -15.40 -6.90
N TYR A 92 -13.95 -15.44 -7.51
CA TYR A 92 -15.08 -14.58 -7.18
C TYR A 92 -15.59 -14.81 -5.74
N GLN A 93 -15.71 -16.07 -5.29
CA GLN A 93 -16.12 -16.38 -3.92
C GLN A 93 -15.13 -15.84 -2.89
N ILE A 94 -13.83 -15.94 -3.15
CA ILE A 94 -12.80 -15.36 -2.29
C ILE A 94 -12.89 -13.83 -2.29
N SER A 95 -13.05 -13.23 -3.48
CA SER A 95 -13.20 -11.77 -3.65
C SER A 95 -14.39 -11.25 -2.84
N ILE A 96 -15.56 -11.86 -2.95
CA ILE A 96 -16.75 -11.48 -2.17
C ILE A 96 -16.47 -11.60 -0.66
N GLY A 97 -15.82 -12.68 -0.23
CA GLY A 97 -15.44 -12.85 1.18
C GLY A 97 -14.54 -11.71 1.71
N ILE A 98 -13.62 -11.21 0.89
CA ILE A 98 -12.77 -10.06 1.23
C ILE A 98 -13.60 -8.77 1.29
N ILE A 99 -14.43 -8.51 0.28
CA ILE A 99 -15.22 -7.27 0.14
C ILE A 99 -16.27 -7.16 1.25
N GLU A 100 -16.98 -8.23 1.55
CA GLU A 100 -18.05 -8.27 2.54
C GLU A 100 -17.54 -8.33 3.99
N THR A 101 -16.24 -8.49 4.18
CA THR A 101 -15.66 -8.49 5.53
C THR A 101 -15.93 -7.13 6.20
N PRO A 102 -16.60 -7.12 7.39
CA PRO A 102 -16.89 -5.89 8.12
C PRO A 102 -15.64 -5.06 8.39
N TRP A 103 -15.77 -3.74 8.39
CA TRP A 103 -14.64 -2.82 8.58
C TRP A 103 -13.75 -3.17 9.77
N ASN A 104 -14.36 -3.50 10.91
CA ASN A 104 -13.64 -3.86 12.14
C ASN A 104 -12.89 -5.21 12.05
N ASP A 105 -13.21 -6.02 11.06
CA ASP A 105 -12.65 -7.37 10.85
C ASP A 105 -11.70 -7.45 9.66
N ARG A 106 -11.51 -6.36 8.92
CA ARG A 106 -10.66 -6.32 7.71
C ARG A 106 -9.22 -6.77 7.93
N PHE A 107 -8.71 -6.63 9.16
CA PHE A 107 -7.40 -7.15 9.51
C PHE A 107 -7.27 -8.68 9.33
N LYS A 108 -8.39 -9.41 9.30
CA LYS A 108 -8.42 -10.88 9.07
C LYS A 108 -8.02 -11.24 7.64
N ASN A 109 -8.19 -10.31 6.69
CA ASN A 109 -7.81 -10.50 5.29
C ASN A 109 -6.35 -10.12 5.02
N ASN A 110 -5.65 -9.53 6.02
CA ASN A 110 -4.27 -9.12 5.83
C ASN A 110 -3.36 -10.34 5.66
N VAL A 111 -2.57 -10.34 4.60
CA VAL A 111 -1.42 -11.23 4.48
C VAL A 111 -0.25 -10.56 5.20
N TRP A 112 0.22 -11.20 6.27
CA TRP A 112 1.33 -10.66 7.06
C TRP A 112 2.64 -10.76 6.29
N ALA A 113 3.59 -9.88 6.57
CA ALA A 113 4.88 -9.86 5.88
C ALA A 113 5.63 -11.20 5.94
N SER A 114 5.44 -11.98 7.03
CA SER A 114 6.00 -13.33 7.16
C SER A 114 5.43 -14.35 6.18
N ASP A 115 4.20 -14.11 5.70
CA ASP A 115 3.44 -15.04 4.86
C ASP A 115 3.44 -14.59 3.38
N MET A 116 3.90 -13.36 3.12
CA MET A 116 4.03 -12.85 1.76
C MET A 116 5.12 -13.59 0.99
N ILE A 117 4.76 -14.22 -0.14
CA ILE A 117 5.75 -14.87 -1.00
C ILE A 117 6.45 -13.92 -1.97
N VAL A 118 5.80 -12.81 -2.33
CA VAL A 118 6.38 -11.70 -3.09
C VAL A 118 6.14 -10.41 -2.30
N PRO A 119 7.18 -9.60 -2.04
CA PRO A 119 7.01 -8.31 -1.37
C PRO A 119 6.02 -7.40 -2.10
N GLN A 120 5.17 -6.70 -1.34
CA GLN A 120 4.12 -5.84 -1.87
C GLN A 120 4.43 -4.38 -1.62
N VAL A 121 4.25 -3.55 -2.64
CA VAL A 121 4.29 -2.08 -2.57
C VAL A 121 2.88 -1.57 -2.84
N ASP A 122 2.30 -0.86 -1.89
CA ASP A 122 0.95 -0.33 -1.98
C ASP A 122 0.97 1.21 -2.04
N LEU A 123 0.75 1.75 -3.23
CA LEU A 123 0.77 3.20 -3.45
C LEU A 123 -0.33 3.93 -2.67
N PHE A 124 -1.44 3.27 -2.38
CA PHE A 124 -2.51 3.82 -1.55
C PHE A 124 -2.04 4.08 -0.10
N LYS A 125 -1.28 3.13 0.49
CA LYS A 125 -0.71 3.25 1.84
C LYS A 125 0.46 4.23 1.90
N ILE A 126 1.35 4.19 0.92
CA ILE A 126 2.51 5.09 0.84
C ILE A 126 2.08 6.56 0.91
N HIS A 127 1.02 6.92 0.19
CA HIS A 127 0.48 8.27 0.17
C HIS A 127 -0.57 8.55 1.26
N HIS A 128 -0.77 7.57 2.16
CA HIS A 128 -1.70 7.68 3.29
C HIS A 128 -3.16 7.95 2.87
N PHE A 129 -3.56 7.40 1.71
CA PHE A 129 -4.93 7.47 1.21
C PHE A 129 -5.86 6.44 1.88
N ASP A 130 -5.31 5.52 2.66
CA ASP A 130 -6.03 4.60 3.56
C ASP A 130 -6.62 5.31 4.80
N ASN A 131 -6.28 6.57 5.01
CA ASN A 131 -6.92 7.41 6.04
C ASN A 131 -8.33 7.81 5.60
N VAL A 132 -9.32 7.58 6.46
CA VAL A 132 -10.74 7.86 6.20
C VAL A 132 -10.98 9.30 5.71
N ASN A 133 -10.20 10.27 6.21
CA ASN A 133 -10.33 11.69 5.85
C ASN A 133 -9.59 12.06 4.55
N ARG A 134 -8.85 11.14 3.96
CA ARG A 134 -8.02 11.35 2.76
C ARG A 134 -8.23 10.25 1.71
N MET A 135 -9.24 9.42 1.90
CA MET A 135 -9.51 8.30 1.00
C MET A 135 -9.64 8.82 -0.45
N THR A 136 -8.78 8.32 -1.31
CA THR A 136 -8.67 8.75 -2.70
C THR A 136 -8.74 7.51 -3.58
N SER A 137 -9.61 7.49 -4.58
CA SER A 137 -9.69 6.40 -5.54
C SER A 137 -8.62 6.52 -6.62
N LEU A 138 -8.28 5.42 -7.32
CA LEU A 138 -7.38 5.45 -8.47
C LEU A 138 -7.89 6.42 -9.53
N LYS A 139 -9.19 6.47 -9.79
CA LYS A 139 -9.84 7.41 -10.69
C LYS A 139 -9.60 8.89 -10.32
N GLN A 140 -9.61 9.22 -9.04
CA GLN A 140 -9.25 10.59 -8.58
C GLN A 140 -7.77 10.88 -8.83
N ILE A 141 -6.90 9.88 -8.71
CA ILE A 141 -5.48 10.01 -9.08
C ILE A 141 -5.32 10.23 -10.58
N GLU A 142 -6.04 9.50 -11.43
CA GLU A 142 -6.03 9.69 -12.88
C GLU A 142 -6.40 11.13 -13.27
N ILE A 143 -7.46 11.67 -12.65
CA ILE A 143 -7.88 13.06 -12.84
C ILE A 143 -6.79 14.03 -12.37
N ALA A 144 -6.21 13.81 -11.19
CA ALA A 144 -5.17 14.66 -10.63
C ALA A 144 -3.89 14.65 -11.49
N LEU A 145 -3.55 13.50 -12.08
CA LEU A 145 -2.42 13.33 -13.01
C LEU A 145 -2.74 13.82 -14.43
N GLN A 146 -3.98 14.26 -14.69
CA GLN A 146 -4.44 14.69 -16.02
C GLN A 146 -4.22 13.62 -17.09
N LEU A 147 -4.49 12.36 -16.76
CA LEU A 147 -4.37 11.29 -17.73
C LEU A 147 -5.38 11.50 -18.87
N PRO A 148 -5.01 11.14 -20.11
CA PRO A 148 -5.83 11.43 -21.29
C PRO A 148 -7.18 10.70 -21.27
N HIS A 149 -7.28 9.62 -20.54
CA HIS A 149 -8.49 8.82 -20.34
C HIS A 149 -8.67 8.51 -18.87
N VAL A 150 -9.90 8.60 -18.40
CA VAL A 150 -10.35 8.15 -17.08
C VAL A 150 -11.43 7.13 -17.33
N ALA A 151 -11.20 5.89 -16.94
CA ALA A 151 -12.14 4.80 -17.20
C ALA A 151 -13.11 4.58 -16.03
N ASP A 152 -14.35 4.24 -16.35
CA ASP A 152 -15.31 3.72 -15.41
C ASP A 152 -15.37 2.19 -15.53
N LEU A 153 -15.67 1.51 -14.42
CA LEU A 153 -15.91 0.06 -14.43
C LEU A 153 -16.97 -0.27 -15.49
N PRO A 154 -16.67 -1.11 -16.47
CA PRO A 154 -17.54 -1.29 -17.64
C PRO A 154 -18.87 -2.00 -17.31
N PHE A 155 -18.88 -2.80 -16.25
CA PHE A 155 -20.05 -3.57 -15.85
C PHE A 155 -20.27 -3.50 -14.35
N PRO A 156 -21.52 -3.49 -13.86
CA PRO A 156 -21.80 -3.54 -12.43
C PRO A 156 -21.17 -4.79 -11.79
N PRO A 157 -20.64 -4.67 -10.54
CA PRO A 157 -20.15 -5.83 -9.80
C PRO A 157 -21.21 -6.94 -9.72
N GLY A 158 -20.78 -8.19 -9.81
CA GLY A 158 -21.70 -9.34 -9.77
C GLY A 158 -22.38 -9.68 -11.09
N THR A 159 -22.11 -8.96 -12.18
CA THR A 159 -22.63 -9.30 -13.52
C THR A 159 -21.94 -10.55 -14.05
N VAL A 160 -22.72 -11.48 -14.61
CA VAL A 160 -22.19 -12.58 -15.43
C VAL A 160 -21.92 -12.04 -16.83
N LEU A 161 -20.69 -12.05 -17.26
CA LEU A 161 -20.25 -11.44 -18.52
C LEU A 161 -20.39 -12.42 -19.68
N SER A 162 -20.84 -11.92 -20.84
CA SER A 162 -20.77 -12.67 -22.10
C SER A 162 -19.34 -12.62 -22.68
N ASP A 163 -19.07 -13.53 -23.62
CA ASP A 163 -17.75 -13.60 -24.29
C ASP A 163 -17.37 -12.30 -24.99
N ASP A 164 -18.35 -11.55 -25.52
CA ASP A 164 -18.13 -10.23 -26.14
C ASP A 164 -17.82 -9.10 -25.13
N GLN A 165 -18.19 -9.28 -23.87
CA GLN A 165 -17.95 -8.35 -22.80
C GLN A 165 -16.57 -8.53 -22.12
N ILE A 166 -16.04 -9.76 -22.15
CA ILE A 166 -14.74 -10.07 -21.53
C ILE A 166 -13.60 -9.17 -22.07
N PRO A 167 -13.46 -8.92 -23.39
CA PRO A 167 -12.43 -8.01 -23.90
C PRO A 167 -12.52 -6.59 -23.32
N GLN A 168 -13.72 -6.10 -23.01
CA GLN A 168 -13.91 -4.78 -22.41
C GLN A 168 -13.41 -4.76 -20.95
N LEU A 169 -13.65 -5.83 -20.19
CA LEU A 169 -13.10 -5.99 -18.84
C LEU A 169 -11.58 -6.06 -18.86
N LEU A 170 -10.98 -6.83 -19.78
CA LEU A 170 -9.52 -6.90 -19.94
C LEU A 170 -8.92 -5.54 -20.32
N ALA A 171 -9.59 -4.79 -21.18
CA ALA A 171 -9.15 -3.44 -21.54
C ALA A 171 -9.23 -2.48 -20.35
N TYR A 172 -10.25 -2.59 -19.49
CA TYR A 172 -10.38 -1.83 -18.26
C TYR A 172 -9.26 -2.18 -17.27
N ASN A 173 -9.04 -3.46 -17.00
CA ASN A 173 -7.97 -3.90 -16.10
C ASN A 173 -6.57 -3.42 -16.57
N ARG A 174 -6.30 -3.46 -17.89
CA ARG A 174 -5.08 -2.89 -18.49
C ARG A 174 -4.98 -1.39 -18.28
N HIS A 175 -6.10 -0.67 -18.35
CA HIS A 175 -6.14 0.77 -18.10
C HIS A 175 -5.76 1.08 -16.65
N ASP A 176 -6.30 0.35 -15.67
CA ASP A 176 -6.01 0.56 -14.25
C ASP A 176 -4.53 0.26 -13.92
N VAL A 177 -3.95 -0.79 -14.54
CA VAL A 177 -2.50 -1.05 -14.44
C VAL A 177 -1.68 0.08 -15.07
N ALA A 178 -2.09 0.61 -16.22
CA ALA A 178 -1.39 1.73 -16.87
C ALA A 178 -1.48 3.01 -16.03
N ALA A 179 -2.62 3.31 -15.42
CA ALA A 179 -2.80 4.42 -14.50
C ALA A 179 -1.93 4.25 -13.24
N THR A 180 -1.93 3.06 -12.66
CA THR A 180 -1.08 2.71 -11.51
C THR A 180 0.41 2.83 -11.84
N LEU A 181 0.84 2.42 -13.04
CA LEU A 181 2.22 2.60 -13.50
C LEU A 181 2.62 4.08 -13.62
N GLN A 182 1.71 4.95 -14.11
CA GLN A 182 1.98 6.39 -14.14
C GLN A 182 2.09 6.96 -12.72
N PHE A 183 1.21 6.56 -11.81
CA PHE A 183 1.28 6.98 -10.41
C PHE A 183 2.52 6.43 -9.70
N TYR A 184 2.93 5.20 -9.99
CA TYR A 184 4.19 4.62 -9.51
C TYR A 184 5.39 5.49 -9.92
N ARG A 185 5.45 5.93 -11.17
CA ARG A 185 6.54 6.82 -11.66
C ARG A 185 6.56 8.17 -10.95
N GLN A 186 5.40 8.74 -10.65
CA GLN A 186 5.29 9.96 -9.86
C GLN A 186 5.69 9.75 -8.39
N SER A 187 5.57 8.53 -7.89
CA SER A 187 5.89 8.14 -6.52
C SER A 187 7.37 7.80 -6.30
N ALA A 188 8.23 7.91 -7.32
CA ALA A 188 9.63 7.47 -7.28
C ALA A 188 10.42 8.03 -6.09
N ILE A 189 10.24 9.32 -5.75
CA ILE A 189 10.91 9.95 -4.61
C ILE A 189 10.42 9.35 -3.29
N ALA A 190 9.11 9.12 -3.17
CA ALA A 190 8.52 8.53 -1.96
C ALA A 190 8.95 7.07 -1.75
N LEU A 191 9.15 6.32 -2.84
CA LEU A 191 9.66 4.95 -2.81
C LEU A 191 11.14 4.92 -2.42
N ALA A 192 11.99 5.72 -3.07
CA ALA A 192 13.41 5.83 -2.75
C ALA A 192 13.64 6.23 -1.29
N PHE A 193 12.85 7.18 -0.77
CA PHE A 193 12.90 7.58 0.63
C PHE A 193 12.60 6.41 1.58
N ARG A 194 11.63 5.56 1.26
CA ARG A 194 11.29 4.38 2.07
C ARG A 194 12.37 3.31 2.04
N ASP A 195 12.96 3.09 0.87
CA ASP A 195 14.08 2.16 0.72
C ASP A 195 15.30 2.63 1.54
N GLU A 196 15.63 3.93 1.49
CA GLU A 196 16.70 4.54 2.29
C GLU A 196 16.42 4.44 3.79
N MET A 197 15.21 4.78 4.22
CA MET A 197 14.83 4.73 5.63
C MET A 197 14.74 3.29 6.16
N SER A 198 14.32 2.34 5.32
CA SER A 198 14.33 0.92 5.66
C SER A 198 15.74 0.44 5.93
N ALA A 199 16.70 0.82 5.07
CA ALA A 199 18.12 0.52 5.25
C ALA A 199 18.69 1.18 6.53
N ALA A 200 18.37 2.45 6.76
CA ALA A 200 18.90 3.22 7.88
C ALA A 200 18.41 2.72 9.26
N LEU A 201 17.18 2.18 9.32
CA LEU A 201 16.57 1.71 10.56
C LEU A 201 16.59 0.18 10.70
N ASP A 202 17.07 -0.55 9.71
CA ASP A 202 16.99 -2.02 9.60
C ASP A 202 15.57 -2.55 9.86
N GLN A 203 14.60 -1.91 9.20
CA GLN A 203 13.17 -2.24 9.30
C GLN A 203 12.51 -2.12 7.94
N ASP A 204 11.52 -2.97 7.66
CA ASP A 204 10.66 -2.78 6.51
C ASP A 204 9.72 -1.59 6.71
N LEU A 205 9.93 -0.56 5.90
CA LEU A 205 9.13 0.67 5.87
C LEU A 205 8.42 0.87 4.52
N THR A 206 8.44 -0.11 3.65
CA THR A 206 7.94 -0.03 2.27
C THR A 206 6.52 0.56 2.19
N ASN A 207 5.61 0.09 3.04
CA ASN A 207 4.22 0.56 3.06
C ASN A 207 3.92 1.48 4.26
N ALA A 208 4.95 2.01 4.93
CA ALA A 208 4.76 2.92 6.05
C ALA A 208 4.39 4.33 5.59
N SER A 209 3.43 4.98 6.27
CA SER A 209 3.14 6.40 6.06
C SER A 209 4.31 7.27 6.58
N ASP A 210 4.45 8.49 6.07
CA ASP A 210 5.51 9.42 6.47
C ASP A 210 5.48 9.70 7.98
N SER A 211 4.29 9.81 8.58
CA SER A 211 4.13 9.97 10.03
C SER A 211 4.61 8.74 10.82
N SER A 212 4.36 7.54 10.28
CA SER A 212 4.84 6.29 10.88
C SER A 212 6.38 6.20 10.81
N ILE A 213 6.97 6.57 9.67
CA ILE A 213 8.43 6.63 9.51
C ILE A 213 9.02 7.63 10.50
N GLY A 214 8.47 8.85 10.57
CA GLY A 214 8.91 9.87 11.54
C GLY A 214 8.88 9.36 12.98
N SER A 215 7.80 8.71 13.38
CA SER A 215 7.68 8.09 14.72
C SER A 215 8.76 7.04 14.97
N LYS A 216 9.03 6.17 14.00
CA LYS A 216 10.08 5.13 14.12
C LYS A 216 11.49 5.73 14.22
N VAL A 217 11.77 6.80 13.46
CA VAL A 217 13.03 7.54 13.57
C VAL A 217 13.21 8.12 14.98
N PHE A 218 12.18 8.79 15.52
CA PHE A 218 12.23 9.33 16.87
C PHE A 218 12.42 8.25 17.93
N ILE A 219 11.66 7.16 17.85
CA ILE A 219 11.78 6.01 18.75
C ILE A 219 13.21 5.44 18.71
N SER A 220 13.75 5.23 17.52
CA SER A 220 15.11 4.71 17.35
C SER A 220 16.15 5.64 17.99
N ARG A 221 16.08 6.94 17.73
CA ARG A 221 17.03 7.93 18.30
C ARG A 221 16.87 8.09 19.80
N LEU A 222 15.65 8.12 20.32
CA LEU A 222 15.41 8.21 21.77
C LEU A 222 15.91 6.98 22.51
N ASN A 223 15.67 5.77 21.98
CA ASN A 223 16.18 4.54 22.58
C ASN A 223 17.71 4.41 22.48
N ALA A 224 18.33 4.99 21.44
CA ALA A 224 19.80 5.06 21.34
C ALA A 224 20.39 6.03 22.40
N ALA A 225 19.72 7.15 22.67
CA ALA A 225 20.15 8.10 23.68
C ALA A 225 19.89 7.59 25.12
N GLN A 226 18.75 6.95 25.34
CA GLN A 226 18.35 6.38 26.63
C GLN A 226 17.60 5.06 26.42
N PRO A 227 18.29 3.91 26.56
CA PRO A 227 17.69 2.60 26.36
C PRO A 227 16.42 2.38 27.20
N GLY A 228 15.33 1.94 26.54
CA GLY A 228 14.06 1.62 27.19
C GLY A 228 13.17 2.83 27.52
N ILE A 229 13.51 4.04 27.05
CA ILE A 229 12.64 5.22 27.21
C ILE A 229 11.33 5.07 26.42
N CYS A 230 11.41 4.43 25.25
CA CYS A 230 10.23 4.00 24.48
C CYS A 230 10.03 2.50 24.67
N GLY A 231 8.88 2.12 25.22
CA GLY A 231 8.53 0.71 25.41
C GLY A 231 8.37 -0.03 24.07
N LYS A 232 8.49 -1.35 24.07
CA LYS A 232 8.33 -2.22 22.88
C LYS A 232 6.97 -2.07 22.18
N SER A 233 5.93 -1.68 22.90
CA SER A 233 4.57 -1.47 22.39
C SER A 233 4.26 -0.02 21.99
N GLY A 234 5.26 0.85 21.93
CA GLY A 234 5.05 2.29 21.71
C GLY A 234 4.48 3.03 22.94
N SER A 235 4.37 2.36 24.09
CA SER A 235 4.01 3.03 25.35
C SER A 235 5.18 3.88 25.82
N TRP A 236 4.92 5.18 25.94
CA TRP A 236 5.92 6.13 26.41
C TRP A 236 6.06 6.02 27.93
N ARG A 237 7.28 5.95 28.39
CA ARG A 237 7.55 6.03 29.83
C ARG A 237 7.39 7.47 30.28
N GLN A 238 6.32 7.75 31.03
CA GLN A 238 6.14 9.04 31.66
C GLN A 238 7.07 9.20 32.86
N THR A 239 7.77 10.30 32.92
CA THR A 239 8.54 10.67 34.12
C THR A 239 7.62 11.44 35.06
N PRO A 240 7.32 10.93 36.27
CA PRO A 240 6.57 11.66 37.25
C PRO A 240 7.30 12.97 37.59
N ARG A 241 6.61 14.10 37.46
CA ARG A 241 7.13 15.42 37.80
C ARG A 241 6.18 16.08 38.79
N ALA A 242 6.66 16.39 39.97
CA ALA A 242 5.91 17.13 40.98
C ALA A 242 5.69 18.60 40.62
N ARG A 243 6.58 19.17 39.77
CA ARG A 243 6.53 20.54 39.31
C ARG A 243 7.11 20.63 37.91
N ILE A 244 6.52 21.45 37.06
CA ILE A 244 7.01 21.76 35.72
C ILE A 244 7.10 23.30 35.64
N PRO A 245 8.32 23.90 35.57
CA PRO A 245 8.45 25.31 35.27
C PRO A 245 7.96 25.60 33.86
N LEU A 246 7.00 26.49 33.70
CA LEU A 246 6.43 26.79 32.36
C LEU A 246 7.47 27.47 31.46
N ALA A 247 8.38 28.25 32.03
CA ALA A 247 9.49 28.82 31.29
C ALA A 247 10.31 27.79 30.51
N ASP A 248 10.54 26.60 31.08
CA ASP A 248 11.29 25.51 30.42
C ASP A 248 10.51 24.85 29.28
N CYS A 249 9.20 25.09 29.22
CA CYS A 249 8.31 24.50 28.21
C CYS A 249 8.07 25.43 27.02
N ILE A 250 8.44 26.73 27.13
CA ILE A 250 8.24 27.71 26.07
C ILE A 250 9.50 27.80 25.24
N PHE A 251 9.41 27.36 23.98
CA PHE A 251 10.56 27.42 23.09
C PHE A 251 10.90 28.86 22.67
N PRO A 252 12.18 29.20 22.46
CA PRO A 252 12.61 30.57 22.12
C PRO A 252 12.01 31.12 20.83
N TYR A 253 11.53 30.24 19.92
CA TYR A 253 10.89 30.66 18.68
C TYR A 253 9.40 31.00 18.86
N VAL A 254 8.81 30.76 20.04
CA VAL A 254 7.43 31.15 20.33
C VAL A 254 7.39 32.65 20.59
N GLN A 255 7.09 33.41 19.56
CA GLN A 255 7.02 34.86 19.59
C GLN A 255 5.70 35.32 18.96
N PHE A 256 5.08 36.33 19.57
CA PHE A 256 3.81 36.89 19.08
C PHE A 256 3.98 38.38 18.77
N GLN A 257 3.33 38.85 17.71
CA GLN A 257 3.28 40.28 17.37
C GLN A 257 2.21 41.02 18.14
N THR A 258 1.19 40.31 18.64
CA THR A 258 0.08 40.89 19.39
C THR A 258 0.50 41.13 20.84
N PRO A 259 0.36 42.39 21.36
CA PRO A 259 0.82 42.74 22.72
C PRO A 259 0.20 41.87 23.83
N GLU A 260 -1.07 41.46 23.66
CA GLU A 260 -1.77 40.62 24.61
C GLU A 260 -1.17 39.22 24.70
N PHE A 261 -0.83 38.59 23.59
CA PHE A 261 -0.19 37.29 23.58
C PHE A 261 1.27 37.37 24.06
N THR A 262 1.98 38.46 23.74
CA THR A 262 3.33 38.68 24.23
C THR A 262 3.33 38.80 25.77
N ARG A 263 2.39 39.54 26.35
CA ARG A 263 2.20 39.62 27.81
C ARG A 263 1.89 38.26 28.44
N MET A 264 1.09 37.45 27.78
CA MET A 264 0.76 36.10 28.26
C MET A 264 2.02 35.21 28.29
N VAL A 265 2.84 35.24 27.23
CA VAL A 265 4.11 34.47 27.22
C VAL A 265 5.03 34.91 28.35
N LEU A 266 5.22 36.23 28.56
CA LEU A 266 6.03 36.75 29.64
C LEU A 266 5.52 36.31 31.00
N PHE A 267 4.18 36.38 31.24
CA PHE A 267 3.57 35.89 32.47
C PHE A 267 3.78 34.39 32.71
N LEU A 268 3.87 33.58 31.66
CA LEU A 268 4.13 32.14 31.79
C LEU A 268 5.62 31.83 31.99
N GLN A 269 6.52 32.77 31.72
CA GLN A 269 7.95 32.64 31.93
C GLN A 269 8.42 33.10 33.33
N ASP A 270 7.61 33.94 34.00
CA ASP A 270 7.85 34.36 35.39
C ASP A 270 7.33 33.28 36.39
#